data_5656c85fefa79bec348c96ed2eea9ef8
#
_entry.id   5656c85fefa79bec348c96ed2eea9ef8
#
_cell.length_a   1.000
_cell.length_b   1.000
_cell.length_c   1.000
_cell.angle_alpha   90.00
_cell.angle_beta   90.00
_cell.angle_gamma   90.00
#
_symmetry.space_group_name_H-M   'P 1'
#
loop_
_entity.id
_entity.type
_entity.pdbx_description
1 polymer ?
#
loop_
_entity_poly.entity_id
_entity_poly.type
_entity_poly.pdbx_seq_one_letter_code
_entity_poly.pdbx_strand_id
1 'polypeptide(L)'
;MRLLRTEITSLSNDLMRIDLRSQPFFWSPFHTQPTFHSHPELELTFIEEGFGKRVIGNTVEPFEAGDMVFVGSNVSHVWLSDPVFYKENSTLRSRAIVAYFNPEFLQLFDAVREFGDIREMVQQSSRGIKIFGETKTLIANMLMELSNKQGFEKVEGLLKIMNLIATSAEKSFIVNNEAEHREDLYPDRLIHVIKYTKDNLHQQITLRQVADIACMTEQSFCRFFKKRVKKSFSQFLSDLRIDRAQELLVQTNKPIKDIAWLCGYNSISHFCRIFKGHTGKSPLQYKNGLSIPLLAG
;
A
#
# COMPACT_ATOMS: atom_id res chain seq x y z
N MET A 1 4.56 9.37 7.05
CA MET A 1 4.30 8.42 5.97
C MET A 1 2.92 7.85 6.19
N ARG A 2 2.05 7.91 5.22
CA ARG A 2 0.62 7.62 5.36
C ARG A 2 0.33 6.22 4.89
N LEU A 3 -0.39 5.42 5.68
CA LEU A 3 -0.84 4.09 5.27
C LEU A 3 -2.15 4.27 4.48
N LEU A 4 -2.12 4.04 3.18
CA LEU A 4 -3.32 3.88 2.38
C LEU A 4 -3.46 2.40 2.02
N ARG A 5 -4.62 1.82 2.34
CA ARG A 5 -5.06 0.62 1.65
C ARG A 5 -5.52 1.06 0.26
N THR A 6 -4.67 0.95 -0.72
CA THR A 6 -5.13 0.99 -2.10
C THR A 6 -5.91 -0.28 -2.32
N GLU A 7 -7.21 -0.18 -2.54
CA GLU A 7 -7.87 -1.20 -3.33
C GLU A 7 -7.22 -1.12 -4.70
N ILE A 8 -6.19 -1.91 -4.92
CA ILE A 8 -5.88 -2.38 -6.25
C ILE A 8 -7.20 -2.95 -6.70
N THR A 9 -7.75 -2.43 -7.80
CA THR A 9 -9.01 -2.94 -8.39
C THR A 9 -9.00 -4.42 -8.17
N SER A 10 -9.86 -4.91 -7.27
CA SER A 10 -9.81 -6.26 -6.74
C SER A 10 -9.62 -7.22 -7.91
N LEU A 11 -8.73 -8.20 -7.75
CA LEU A 11 -8.63 -9.31 -8.69
C LEU A 11 -9.93 -10.12 -8.58
N SER A 12 -11.06 -9.48 -8.91
CA SER A 12 -12.41 -9.96 -8.58
C SER A 12 -12.73 -11.33 -9.16
N ASN A 13 -11.96 -11.83 -10.13
CA ASN A 13 -11.98 -13.20 -10.63
C ASN A 13 -10.64 -13.57 -11.29
N ASP A 14 -9.65 -12.68 -11.30
CA ASP A 14 -8.35 -12.97 -11.90
C ASP A 14 -7.41 -13.59 -10.87
N LEU A 15 -6.75 -14.64 -11.28
CA LEU A 15 -5.75 -15.34 -10.51
C LEU A 15 -4.52 -14.48 -10.25
N MET A 16 -4.12 -13.72 -11.25
CA MET A 16 -2.92 -12.89 -11.26
C MET A 16 -3.08 -11.70 -12.21
N ARG A 17 -2.51 -10.55 -11.78
CA ARG A 17 -2.32 -9.38 -12.63
C ARG A 17 -0.85 -9.01 -12.67
N ILE A 18 -0.35 -8.62 -13.86
CA ILE A 18 0.99 -8.09 -14.04
C ILE A 18 0.87 -6.65 -14.52
N ASP A 19 1.46 -5.73 -13.77
CA ASP A 19 1.53 -4.31 -14.10
C ASP A 19 2.97 -3.94 -14.49
N LEU A 20 3.12 -3.38 -15.68
CA LEU A 20 4.38 -2.76 -16.11
C LEU A 20 4.35 -1.29 -15.70
N ARG A 21 5.20 -0.89 -14.78
CA ARG A 21 5.29 0.48 -14.28
C ARG A 21 6.51 1.16 -14.87
N SER A 22 6.31 2.33 -15.49
CA SER A 22 7.35 3.07 -16.22
C SER A 22 7.54 4.52 -15.74
N GLN A 23 7.08 4.86 -14.53
CA GLN A 23 7.21 6.20 -13.95
C GLN A 23 7.95 6.13 -12.62
N PRO A 24 8.56 7.22 -12.14
CA PRO A 24 9.13 7.25 -10.80
C PRO A 24 8.09 6.73 -9.79
N PHE A 25 8.50 5.75 -8.97
CA PHE A 25 7.59 5.09 -8.06
C PHE A 25 7.03 6.12 -7.07
N PHE A 26 5.71 6.14 -6.95
CA PHE A 26 4.94 7.01 -6.06
C PHE A 26 4.69 8.44 -6.49
N TRP A 27 4.74 8.73 -7.79
CA TRP A 27 4.09 9.93 -8.28
C TRP A 27 2.59 9.65 -8.46
N SER A 28 1.77 10.19 -7.56
CA SER A 28 0.34 10.37 -7.81
C SER A 28 0.11 11.84 -8.10
N PRO A 29 -0.51 12.22 -9.22
CA PRO A 29 -0.84 13.61 -9.51
C PRO A 29 -1.76 14.24 -8.47
N PHE A 30 -2.39 13.42 -7.63
CA PHE A 30 -3.31 13.84 -6.58
C PHE A 30 -2.74 13.76 -5.16
N HIS A 31 -1.54 13.19 -4.96
CA HIS A 31 -0.95 13.01 -3.64
C HIS A 31 0.51 13.45 -3.66
N THR A 32 0.81 14.50 -2.93
CA THR A 32 2.17 15.05 -2.77
C THR A 32 3.08 14.23 -1.88
N GLN A 33 2.61 13.08 -1.36
CA GLN A 33 3.38 12.20 -0.49
C GLN A 33 3.22 10.73 -0.88
N PRO A 34 4.31 9.96 -0.84
CA PRO A 34 4.29 8.53 -1.09
C PRO A 34 3.39 7.81 -0.08
N THR A 35 2.58 6.90 -0.56
CA THR A 35 1.62 6.20 0.27
C THR A 35 2.16 4.84 0.67
N PHE A 36 2.44 4.69 1.96
CA PHE A 36 2.66 3.40 2.58
C PHE A 36 1.34 2.65 2.63
N HIS A 37 1.25 1.52 1.96
CA HIS A 37 -0.02 0.80 1.75
C HIS A 37 0.10 -0.69 2.05
N SER A 38 -1.03 -1.34 2.17
CA SER A 38 -1.17 -2.79 2.23
C SER A 38 -2.42 -3.22 1.48
N HIS A 39 -2.41 -4.42 0.95
CA HIS A 39 -3.52 -5.03 0.23
C HIS A 39 -3.54 -6.56 0.45
N PRO A 40 -4.68 -7.25 0.21
CA PRO A 40 -4.80 -8.67 0.46
C PRO A 40 -3.99 -9.54 -0.52
N GLU A 41 -3.70 -9.06 -1.70
CA GLU A 41 -2.92 -9.79 -2.70
C GLU A 41 -1.48 -10.00 -2.23
N LEU A 42 -0.87 -11.11 -2.65
CA LEU A 42 0.57 -11.29 -2.62
C LEU A 42 1.20 -10.47 -3.74
N GLU A 43 2.35 -9.87 -3.51
CA GLU A 43 3.02 -9.02 -4.50
C GLU A 43 4.44 -9.49 -4.78
N LEU A 44 4.79 -9.68 -6.05
CA LEU A 44 6.17 -9.86 -6.50
C LEU A 44 6.56 -8.64 -7.33
N THR A 45 7.50 -7.86 -6.80
CA THR A 45 8.04 -6.67 -7.47
C THR A 45 9.45 -6.94 -7.96
N PHE A 46 9.69 -6.72 -9.24
CA PHE A 46 11.01 -6.72 -9.87
C PHE A 46 11.32 -5.33 -10.42
N ILE A 47 12.43 -4.75 -9.98
CA ILE A 47 12.91 -3.43 -10.43
C ILE A 47 13.80 -3.63 -11.66
N GLU A 48 13.34 -3.22 -12.84
CA GLU A 48 14.11 -3.25 -14.06
C GLU A 48 15.10 -2.06 -14.12
N GLU A 49 14.63 -0.88 -13.71
CA GLU A 49 15.38 0.38 -13.78
C GLU A 49 14.98 1.31 -12.65
N GLY A 50 15.93 1.99 -12.06
CA GLY A 50 15.70 2.95 -10.98
C GLY A 50 16.33 2.52 -9.66
N PHE A 51 16.34 3.46 -8.71
CA PHE A 51 16.87 3.28 -7.37
C PHE A 51 16.16 4.17 -6.36
N GLY A 52 16.31 3.83 -5.10
CA GLY A 52 15.66 4.57 -4.02
C GLY A 52 15.65 3.82 -2.69
N LYS A 53 14.56 3.95 -1.96
CA LYS A 53 14.34 3.24 -0.68
C LYS A 53 13.02 2.48 -0.73
N ARG A 54 13.03 1.25 -0.24
CA ARG A 54 11.79 0.51 0.04
C ARG A 54 11.56 0.41 1.55
N VAL A 55 10.31 0.36 1.92
CA VAL A 55 9.89 0.07 3.30
C VAL A 55 8.98 -1.14 3.25
N ILE A 56 9.31 -2.17 4.03
CA ILE A 56 8.48 -3.38 4.18
C ILE A 56 8.32 -3.63 5.68
N GLY A 57 7.08 -3.62 6.14
CA GLY A 57 6.79 -3.60 7.58
C GLY A 57 7.43 -2.38 8.26
N ASN A 58 8.39 -2.62 9.12
CA ASN A 58 9.17 -1.58 9.84
C ASN A 58 10.61 -1.43 9.32
N THR A 59 11.00 -2.21 8.31
CA THR A 59 12.36 -2.22 7.78
C THR A 59 12.49 -1.29 6.58
N VAL A 60 13.53 -0.43 6.59
CA VAL A 60 13.85 0.49 5.49
C VAL A 60 15.17 0.07 4.89
N GLU A 61 15.17 -0.25 3.60
CA GLU A 61 16.37 -0.64 2.86
C GLU A 61 16.47 0.10 1.53
N PRO A 62 17.68 0.29 0.97
CA PRO A 62 17.83 0.76 -0.39
C PRO A 62 17.35 -0.31 -1.38
N PHE A 63 16.90 0.12 -2.55
CA PHE A 63 16.70 -0.72 -3.72
C PHE A 63 17.40 -0.12 -4.93
N GLU A 64 17.73 -0.95 -5.88
CA GLU A 64 18.36 -0.59 -7.15
C GLU A 64 17.84 -1.48 -8.29
N ALA A 65 18.24 -1.19 -9.52
CA ALA A 65 17.92 -2.04 -10.66
C ALA A 65 18.37 -3.47 -10.41
N GLY A 66 17.51 -4.43 -10.72
CA GLY A 66 17.70 -5.85 -10.44
C GLY A 66 17.20 -6.29 -9.05
N ASP A 67 16.65 -5.41 -8.23
CA ASP A 67 16.06 -5.81 -6.94
C ASP A 67 14.76 -6.58 -7.17
N MET A 68 14.56 -7.69 -6.45
CA MET A 68 13.33 -8.50 -6.53
C MET A 68 12.86 -8.88 -5.14
N VAL A 69 11.59 -8.59 -4.85
CA VAL A 69 11.01 -8.85 -3.53
C VAL A 69 9.60 -9.42 -3.66
N PHE A 70 9.34 -10.49 -2.91
CA PHE A 70 8.01 -11.06 -2.72
C PHE A 70 7.46 -10.65 -1.36
N VAL A 71 6.28 -10.03 -1.37
CA VAL A 71 5.61 -9.46 -0.20
C VAL A 71 4.31 -10.20 0.05
N GLY A 72 4.08 -10.60 1.29
CA GLY A 72 2.88 -11.32 1.72
C GLY A 72 1.63 -10.46 1.79
N SER A 73 0.49 -11.14 1.89
CA SER A 73 -0.82 -10.50 2.06
C SER A 73 -0.84 -9.54 3.24
N ASN A 74 -1.42 -8.36 3.03
CA ASN A 74 -1.60 -7.33 4.05
C ASN A 74 -0.30 -6.80 4.70
N VAL A 75 0.86 -7.13 4.20
CA VAL A 75 2.12 -6.54 4.64
C VAL A 75 2.19 -5.11 4.16
N SER A 76 2.42 -4.18 5.08
CA SER A 76 2.56 -2.77 4.73
C SER A 76 3.89 -2.52 4.02
N HIS A 77 3.83 -1.91 2.85
CA HIS A 77 5.03 -1.69 2.04
C HIS A 77 4.94 -0.43 1.18
N VAL A 78 6.10 0.03 0.71
CA VAL A 78 6.24 1.12 -0.26
C VAL A 78 7.63 1.12 -0.89
N TRP A 79 7.71 1.45 -2.17
CA TRP A 79 8.94 1.83 -2.87
C TRP A 79 8.94 3.33 -3.10
N LEU A 80 10.06 3.98 -2.82
CA LEU A 80 10.26 5.42 -2.92
C LEU A 80 11.46 5.66 -3.83
N SER A 81 11.25 6.14 -5.03
CA SER A 81 12.35 6.57 -5.89
C SER A 81 13.14 7.70 -5.22
N ASP A 82 14.44 7.76 -5.49
CA ASP A 82 15.29 8.83 -4.97
C ASP A 82 14.75 10.21 -5.38
N PRO A 83 14.85 11.23 -4.54
CA PRO A 83 14.38 12.59 -4.87
C PRO A 83 14.94 13.17 -6.17
N VAL A 84 16.06 12.67 -6.65
CA VAL A 84 16.65 13.10 -7.92
C VAL A 84 15.75 12.84 -9.15
N PHE A 85 14.87 11.81 -9.07
CA PHE A 85 13.91 11.48 -10.13
C PHE A 85 12.83 12.55 -10.33
N TYR A 86 12.60 13.39 -9.32
CA TYR A 86 11.53 14.41 -9.30
C TYR A 86 12.06 15.82 -9.55
N LYS A 87 13.36 15.96 -9.82
CA LYS A 87 13.93 17.29 -10.16
C LYS A 87 13.44 17.75 -11.52
N GLU A 88 13.24 19.05 -11.66
CA GLU A 88 12.98 19.69 -12.94
C GLU A 88 14.09 19.30 -13.95
N ASN A 89 13.71 18.84 -15.13
CA ASN A 89 14.59 18.31 -16.18
C ASN A 89 15.31 16.96 -15.86
N SER A 90 14.83 16.17 -14.91
CA SER A 90 15.36 14.82 -14.70
C SER A 90 15.04 13.94 -15.91
N THR A 91 16.07 13.29 -16.47
CA THR A 91 15.94 12.28 -17.53
C THR A 91 15.91 10.87 -16.98
N LEU A 92 16.04 10.70 -15.66
CA LEU A 92 16.03 9.41 -15.00
C LEU A 92 14.67 8.75 -15.11
N ARG A 93 14.67 7.43 -15.32
CA ARG A 93 13.49 6.60 -15.44
C ARG A 93 13.46 5.54 -14.35
N SER A 94 12.27 5.14 -13.95
CA SER A 94 12.05 3.97 -13.12
C SER A 94 11.13 3.02 -13.86
N ARG A 95 11.50 1.73 -13.91
CA ARG A 95 10.66 0.67 -14.45
C ARG A 95 10.61 -0.49 -13.49
N ALA A 96 9.44 -1.06 -13.34
CA ALA A 96 9.24 -2.27 -12.57
C ALA A 96 8.15 -3.15 -13.18
N ILE A 97 8.31 -4.45 -13.00
CA ILE A 97 7.26 -5.45 -13.20
C ILE A 97 6.71 -5.79 -11.83
N VAL A 98 5.41 -5.59 -11.66
CA VAL A 98 4.71 -5.92 -10.41
C VAL A 98 3.64 -6.96 -10.69
N ALA A 99 3.82 -8.14 -10.13
CA ALA A 99 2.85 -9.22 -10.23
C ALA A 99 2.07 -9.35 -8.92
N TYR A 100 0.74 -9.31 -9.02
CA TYR A 100 -0.19 -9.50 -7.91
C TYR A 100 -0.84 -10.86 -8.03
N PHE A 101 -0.93 -11.58 -6.91
CA PHE A 101 -1.51 -12.92 -6.86
C PHE A 101 -2.65 -12.96 -5.87
N ASN A 102 -3.77 -13.57 -6.27
CA ASN A 102 -4.90 -13.74 -5.39
C ASN A 102 -4.58 -14.83 -4.35
N PRO A 103 -4.54 -14.52 -3.04
CA PRO A 103 -4.25 -15.52 -2.01
C PRO A 103 -5.33 -16.60 -1.91
N GLU A 104 -6.59 -16.31 -2.28
CA GLU A 104 -7.68 -17.28 -2.26
C GLU A 104 -7.44 -18.44 -3.23
N PHE A 105 -6.74 -18.19 -4.33
CA PHE A 105 -6.36 -19.24 -5.27
C PHE A 105 -5.48 -20.31 -4.61
N LEU A 106 -4.59 -19.91 -3.72
CA LEU A 106 -3.68 -20.84 -3.05
C LEU A 106 -4.41 -21.76 -2.07
N GLN A 107 -5.54 -21.30 -1.52
CA GLN A 107 -6.38 -22.12 -0.63
C GLN A 107 -6.95 -23.37 -1.35
N LEU A 108 -7.10 -23.30 -2.68
CA LEU A 108 -7.53 -24.45 -3.47
C LEU A 108 -6.54 -25.64 -3.38
N PHE A 109 -5.31 -25.38 -2.99
CA PHE A 109 -4.25 -26.38 -2.88
C PHE A 109 -3.88 -26.71 -1.43
N ASP A 110 -4.64 -26.25 -0.44
CA ASP A 110 -4.32 -26.47 0.99
C ASP A 110 -4.25 -27.95 1.37
N ALA A 111 -5.08 -28.78 0.76
CA ALA A 111 -5.10 -30.22 0.97
C ALA A 111 -4.05 -31.00 0.12
N VAL A 112 -3.35 -30.31 -0.81
CA VAL A 112 -2.41 -30.96 -1.72
C VAL A 112 -1.02 -30.96 -1.10
N ARG A 113 -0.47 -32.13 -0.82
CA ARG A 113 0.82 -32.29 -0.13
C ARG A 113 1.97 -31.62 -0.87
N GLU A 114 2.00 -31.70 -2.18
CA GLU A 114 3.05 -31.21 -3.07
C GLU A 114 3.18 -29.66 -3.02
N PHE A 115 2.20 -28.96 -2.49
CA PHE A 115 2.22 -27.51 -2.27
C PHE A 115 2.76 -27.11 -0.90
N GLY A 116 3.33 -28.04 -0.12
CA GLY A 116 3.85 -27.79 1.23
C GLY A 116 4.83 -26.62 1.27
N ASP A 117 5.85 -26.65 0.40
CA ASP A 117 6.90 -25.60 0.35
C ASP A 117 6.34 -24.23 -0.06
N ILE A 118 5.37 -24.23 -0.99
CA ILE A 118 4.70 -22.99 -1.41
C ILE A 118 3.89 -22.39 -0.26
N ARG A 119 3.14 -23.22 0.50
CA ARG A 119 2.39 -22.74 1.67
C ARG A 119 3.31 -22.17 2.75
N GLU A 120 4.42 -22.85 3.04
CA GLU A 120 5.41 -22.34 3.98
C GLU A 120 6.00 -21.02 3.51
N MET A 121 6.39 -20.92 2.26
CA MET A 121 6.91 -19.68 1.65
C MET A 121 5.88 -18.55 1.73
N VAL A 122 4.61 -18.80 1.45
CA VAL A 122 3.53 -17.80 1.58
C VAL A 122 3.35 -17.35 3.04
N GLN A 123 3.43 -18.23 4.01
CA GLN A 123 3.40 -17.85 5.43
C GLN A 123 4.60 -16.99 5.81
N GLN A 124 5.80 -17.35 5.33
CA GLN A 124 7.03 -16.60 5.59
C GLN A 124 7.09 -15.25 4.85
N SER A 125 6.32 -15.08 3.77
CA SER A 125 6.31 -13.85 2.96
C SER A 125 5.81 -12.61 3.71
N SER A 126 5.16 -12.80 4.85
CA SER A 126 4.84 -11.73 5.80
C SER A 126 6.08 -10.96 6.27
N ARG A 127 7.27 -11.55 6.17
CA ARG A 127 8.57 -10.94 6.48
C ARG A 127 9.21 -10.22 5.29
N GLY A 128 8.58 -10.25 4.11
CA GLY A 128 9.19 -9.84 2.86
C GLY A 128 10.36 -10.77 2.48
N ILE A 129 10.32 -11.35 1.29
CA ILE A 129 11.35 -12.26 0.79
C ILE A 129 12.11 -11.56 -0.32
N LYS A 130 13.38 -11.23 -0.10
CA LYS A 130 14.30 -10.75 -1.12
C LYS A 130 14.84 -11.95 -1.90
N ILE A 131 14.80 -11.88 -3.23
CA ILE A 131 15.23 -12.93 -4.15
C ILE A 131 16.45 -12.42 -4.91
N PHE A 132 17.48 -13.27 -5.04
CA PHE A 132 18.75 -12.90 -5.69
C PHE A 132 19.28 -14.04 -6.57
N GLY A 133 20.47 -13.87 -7.12
CA GLY A 133 21.19 -14.91 -7.88
C GLY A 133 20.50 -15.31 -9.18
N GLU A 134 20.69 -16.57 -9.57
CA GLU A 134 20.11 -17.14 -10.79
C GLU A 134 18.59 -17.26 -10.71
N THR A 135 18.07 -17.60 -9.54
CA THR A 135 16.62 -17.67 -9.27
C THR A 135 15.91 -16.39 -9.65
N LYS A 136 16.48 -15.23 -9.26
CA LYS A 136 15.96 -13.92 -9.65
C LYS A 136 15.90 -13.75 -11.16
N THR A 137 16.99 -14.11 -11.85
CA THR A 137 17.09 -13.97 -13.32
C THR A 137 16.05 -14.85 -14.03
N LEU A 138 15.86 -16.09 -13.59
CA LEU A 138 14.86 -17.00 -14.12
C LEU A 138 13.44 -16.42 -13.93
N ILE A 139 13.14 -15.97 -12.72
CA ILE A 139 11.82 -15.39 -12.41
C ILE A 139 11.56 -14.12 -13.21
N ALA A 140 12.55 -13.24 -13.38
CA ALA A 140 12.41 -12.03 -14.18
C ALA A 140 12.04 -12.34 -15.64
N ASN A 141 12.70 -13.32 -16.24
CA ASN A 141 12.37 -13.78 -17.60
C ASN A 141 10.96 -14.36 -17.67
N MET A 142 10.59 -15.20 -16.70
CA MET A 142 9.25 -15.77 -16.65
C MET A 142 8.14 -14.70 -16.49
N LEU A 143 8.38 -13.66 -15.69
CA LEU A 143 7.43 -12.55 -15.53
C LEU A 143 7.20 -11.79 -16.84
N MET A 144 8.27 -11.55 -17.60
CA MET A 144 8.16 -10.91 -18.93
C MET A 144 7.37 -11.77 -19.92
N GLU A 145 7.61 -13.08 -19.94
CA GLU A 145 6.86 -14.01 -20.80
C GLU A 145 5.37 -14.08 -20.38
N LEU A 146 5.11 -14.15 -19.06
CA LEU A 146 3.75 -14.28 -18.53
C LEU A 146 2.87 -13.07 -18.80
N SER A 147 3.44 -11.89 -19.03
CA SER A 147 2.68 -10.70 -19.39
C SER A 147 1.84 -10.89 -20.68
N ASN A 148 2.30 -11.80 -21.55
CA ASN A 148 1.64 -12.12 -22.84
C ASN A 148 0.87 -13.45 -22.83
N LYS A 149 0.88 -14.20 -21.72
CA LYS A 149 0.21 -15.49 -21.58
C LYS A 149 -1.21 -15.33 -21.07
N GLN A 150 -2.08 -16.29 -21.45
CA GLN A 150 -3.47 -16.36 -21.01
C GLN A 150 -3.86 -17.79 -20.62
N GLY A 151 -5.02 -17.94 -19.99
CA GLY A 151 -5.57 -19.23 -19.66
C GLY A 151 -4.63 -20.09 -18.81
N PHE A 152 -4.53 -21.38 -19.14
CA PHE A 152 -3.75 -22.35 -18.36
C PHE A 152 -2.24 -22.05 -18.34
N GLU A 153 -1.67 -21.55 -19.43
CA GLU A 153 -0.24 -21.19 -19.48
C GLU A 153 0.13 -20.11 -18.43
N LYS A 154 -0.79 -19.20 -18.15
CA LYS A 154 -0.61 -18.19 -17.12
C LYS A 154 -0.60 -18.81 -15.72
N VAL A 155 -1.50 -19.77 -15.46
CA VAL A 155 -1.56 -20.52 -14.19
C VAL A 155 -0.29 -21.36 -14.00
N GLU A 156 0.11 -22.09 -15.03
CA GLU A 156 1.34 -22.92 -14.99
C GLU A 156 2.58 -22.07 -14.67
N GLY A 157 2.74 -20.95 -15.35
CA GLY A 157 3.87 -20.06 -15.13
C GLY A 157 3.86 -19.45 -13.72
N LEU A 158 2.69 -19.08 -13.20
CA LEU A 158 2.55 -18.64 -11.81
C LEU A 158 3.01 -19.71 -10.82
N LEU A 159 2.52 -20.92 -10.95
CA LEU A 159 2.90 -22.04 -10.06
C LEU A 159 4.39 -22.34 -10.14
N LYS A 160 5.00 -22.26 -11.33
CA LYS A 160 6.45 -22.39 -11.51
C LYS A 160 7.22 -21.30 -10.77
N ILE A 161 6.82 -20.03 -10.88
CA ILE A 161 7.44 -18.92 -10.15
C ILE A 161 7.33 -19.15 -8.64
N MET A 162 6.16 -19.49 -8.13
CA MET A 162 5.97 -19.73 -6.71
C MET A 162 6.83 -20.90 -6.21
N ASN A 163 6.91 -21.97 -6.97
CA ASN A 163 7.77 -23.11 -6.64
C ASN A 163 9.26 -22.73 -6.63
N LEU A 164 9.72 -21.94 -7.61
CA LEU A 164 11.10 -21.46 -7.63
C LEU A 164 11.43 -20.61 -6.39
N ILE A 165 10.54 -19.71 -5.97
CA ILE A 165 10.73 -18.93 -4.75
C ILE A 165 10.73 -19.85 -3.52
N ALA A 166 9.81 -20.81 -3.47
CA ALA A 166 9.65 -21.69 -2.32
C ALA A 166 10.90 -22.57 -2.10
N THR A 167 11.43 -23.17 -3.16
CA THR A 167 12.50 -24.18 -3.09
C THR A 167 13.91 -23.63 -3.21
N SER A 168 14.08 -22.38 -3.68
CA SER A 168 15.40 -21.78 -3.85
C SER A 168 16.08 -21.46 -2.52
N ALA A 169 17.40 -21.65 -2.47
CA ALA A 169 18.28 -21.15 -1.42
C ALA A 169 18.68 -19.67 -1.63
N GLU A 170 18.45 -19.11 -2.83
CA GLU A 170 18.83 -17.73 -3.19
C GLU A 170 17.76 -16.72 -2.77
N LYS A 171 17.41 -16.78 -1.49
CA LYS A 171 16.44 -15.87 -0.86
C LYS A 171 16.86 -15.50 0.55
N SER A 172 16.42 -14.35 1.02
CA SER A 172 16.60 -13.88 2.39
C SER A 172 15.38 -13.10 2.87
N PHE A 173 15.18 -13.03 4.18
CA PHE A 173 14.08 -12.27 4.75
C PHE A 173 14.52 -10.83 5.01
N ILE A 174 13.64 -9.88 4.70
CA ILE A 174 13.88 -8.45 4.91
C ILE A 174 13.66 -8.10 6.39
N VAL A 175 12.62 -8.65 7.02
CA VAL A 175 12.37 -8.48 8.46
C VAL A 175 12.99 -9.66 9.20
N ASN A 176 14.12 -9.43 9.87
CA ASN A 176 14.92 -10.47 10.50
C ASN A 176 14.48 -10.91 11.90
N ASN A 177 13.59 -10.16 12.55
CA ASN A 177 13.22 -10.38 13.95
C ASN A 177 11.90 -11.14 14.08
N GLU A 178 11.97 -12.45 14.37
CA GLU A 178 10.78 -13.27 14.67
C GLU A 178 10.02 -12.78 15.92
N ALA A 179 10.72 -12.15 16.87
CA ALA A 179 10.09 -11.58 18.07
C ALA A 179 9.24 -10.34 17.74
N GLU A 180 9.69 -9.50 16.79
CA GLU A 180 8.88 -8.38 16.30
C GLU A 180 7.69 -8.87 15.48
N HIS A 181 7.84 -10.02 14.83
CA HIS A 181 6.79 -10.65 14.04
C HIS A 181 5.70 -11.30 14.92
N ARG A 182 6.03 -11.76 16.14
CA ARG A 182 5.01 -12.27 17.09
C ARG A 182 4.08 -11.16 17.59
N GLU A 183 4.55 -9.91 17.68
CA GLU A 183 3.65 -8.77 17.87
C GLU A 183 2.84 -8.44 16.61
N ASP A 184 3.28 -8.88 15.43
CA ASP A 184 2.60 -8.74 14.13
C ASP A 184 1.62 -9.90 13.83
N LEU A 185 1.48 -10.90 14.71
CA LEU A 185 0.47 -11.98 14.61
C LEU A 185 -0.97 -11.47 14.61
N TYR A 186 -1.17 -10.14 14.69
CA TYR A 186 -2.48 -9.50 14.52
C TYR A 186 -2.42 -8.32 13.52
N PRO A 187 -1.93 -8.51 12.27
CA PRO A 187 -2.10 -7.49 11.22
C PRO A 187 -3.58 -7.15 11.04
N ASP A 188 -4.47 -8.12 11.29
CA ASP A 188 -5.90 -7.95 11.25
C ASP A 188 -6.42 -6.84 12.17
N ARG A 189 -5.84 -6.64 13.37
CA ARG A 189 -6.29 -5.59 14.31
C ARG A 189 -6.10 -4.20 13.75
N LEU A 190 -4.93 -3.89 13.18
CA LEU A 190 -4.68 -2.58 12.58
C LEU A 190 -5.53 -2.40 11.32
N ILE A 191 -5.65 -3.45 10.51
CA ILE A 191 -6.46 -3.45 9.30
C ILE A 191 -7.93 -3.21 9.65
N HIS A 192 -8.47 -3.91 10.64
CA HIS A 192 -9.84 -3.72 11.09
C HIS A 192 -10.09 -2.29 11.61
N VAL A 193 -9.14 -1.74 12.38
CA VAL A 193 -9.21 -0.35 12.86
C VAL A 193 -9.19 0.64 11.69
N ILE A 194 -8.28 0.46 10.73
CA ILE A 194 -8.17 1.35 9.56
C ILE A 194 -9.42 1.25 8.69
N LYS A 195 -9.91 0.03 8.43
CA LYS A 195 -11.14 -0.20 7.66
C LYS A 195 -12.34 0.48 8.35
N TYR A 196 -12.56 0.17 9.63
CA TYR A 196 -13.62 0.79 10.40
C TYR A 196 -13.54 2.31 10.36
N THR A 197 -12.34 2.88 10.52
CA THR A 197 -12.13 4.32 10.50
C THR A 197 -12.48 4.93 9.14
N LYS A 198 -12.15 4.28 8.04
CA LYS A 198 -12.48 4.74 6.68
C LYS A 198 -13.99 4.67 6.40
N ASP A 199 -14.61 3.57 6.77
CA ASP A 199 -16.03 3.32 6.52
C ASP A 199 -16.91 4.28 7.36
N ASN A 200 -16.41 4.74 8.52
CA ASN A 200 -17.13 5.57 9.48
C ASN A 200 -16.54 6.98 9.67
N LEU A 201 -15.66 7.46 8.79
CA LEU A 201 -14.98 8.75 8.97
C LEU A 201 -15.91 9.96 9.11
N HIS A 202 -17.15 9.84 8.58
CA HIS A 202 -18.20 10.84 8.66
C HIS A 202 -18.90 10.92 10.05
N GLN A 203 -18.67 9.90 10.89
CA GLN A 203 -19.22 9.80 12.25
C GLN A 203 -18.19 10.21 13.31
N GLN A 204 -18.65 10.37 14.55
CA GLN A 204 -17.77 10.53 15.69
C GLN A 204 -17.16 9.17 16.05
N ILE A 205 -15.85 9.05 15.87
CA ILE A 205 -15.08 7.83 16.23
C ILE A 205 -14.33 8.12 17.53
N THR A 206 -14.64 7.35 18.58
CA THR A 206 -13.98 7.45 19.88
C THR A 206 -12.76 6.53 19.93
N LEU A 207 -11.81 6.88 20.78
CA LEU A 207 -10.62 6.07 21.02
C LEU A 207 -11.00 4.68 21.56
N ARG A 208 -12.03 4.63 22.42
CA ARG A 208 -12.56 3.39 22.97
C ARG A 208 -13.04 2.43 21.88
N GLN A 209 -13.85 2.92 20.93
CA GLN A 209 -14.36 2.07 19.84
C GLN A 209 -13.22 1.40 19.05
N VAL A 210 -12.19 2.14 18.68
CA VAL A 210 -11.08 1.58 17.91
C VAL A 210 -10.14 0.71 18.76
N ALA A 211 -10.04 0.96 20.04
CA ALA A 211 -9.33 0.10 20.98
C ALA A 211 -10.08 -1.24 21.16
N ASP A 212 -11.42 -1.21 21.28
CA ASP A 212 -12.26 -2.41 21.35
C ASP A 212 -12.14 -3.25 20.08
N ILE A 213 -12.13 -2.63 18.88
CA ILE A 213 -11.91 -3.31 17.61
C ILE A 213 -10.53 -3.98 17.55
N ALA A 214 -9.52 -3.33 18.12
CA ALA A 214 -8.18 -3.88 18.23
C ALA A 214 -8.04 -4.93 19.36
N CYS A 215 -9.10 -5.17 20.16
CA CYS A 215 -9.07 -5.99 21.38
C CYS A 215 -7.99 -5.52 22.36
N MET A 216 -7.91 -4.21 22.59
CA MET A 216 -6.91 -3.55 23.46
C MET A 216 -7.57 -2.55 24.40
N THR A 217 -6.84 -2.22 25.49
CA THR A 217 -7.17 -1.01 26.27
C THR A 217 -6.80 0.24 25.45
N GLU A 218 -7.44 1.38 25.70
CA GLU A 218 -7.15 2.64 25.00
C GLU A 218 -5.68 3.03 25.09
N GLN A 219 -5.04 2.85 26.26
CA GLN A 219 -3.62 3.14 26.46
C GLN A 219 -2.71 2.22 25.63
N SER A 220 -3.01 0.92 25.60
CA SER A 220 -2.27 -0.06 24.78
C SER A 220 -2.45 0.21 23.31
N PHE A 221 -3.68 0.52 22.89
CA PHE A 221 -4.00 0.91 21.52
C PHE A 221 -3.26 2.17 21.07
N CYS A 222 -3.21 3.22 21.90
CA CYS A 222 -2.46 4.44 21.56
C CYS A 222 -0.98 4.15 21.29
N ARG A 223 -0.35 3.32 22.13
CA ARG A 223 1.06 2.92 21.96
C ARG A 223 1.25 2.05 20.70
N PHE A 224 0.39 1.04 20.54
CA PHE A 224 0.36 0.15 19.38
C PHE A 224 0.18 0.94 18.10
N PHE A 225 -0.85 1.78 18.01
CA PHE A 225 -1.17 2.55 16.82
C PHE A 225 -0.04 3.54 16.47
N LYS A 226 0.46 4.29 17.45
CA LYS A 226 1.57 5.23 17.24
C LYS A 226 2.86 4.54 16.84
N LYS A 227 3.17 3.35 17.40
CA LYS A 227 4.34 2.53 17.01
C LYS A 227 4.25 2.14 15.53
N ARG A 228 3.05 1.73 15.06
CA ARG A 228 2.80 1.20 13.69
C ARG A 228 2.61 2.30 12.64
N VAL A 229 1.76 3.28 12.94
CA VAL A 229 1.36 4.33 11.99
C VAL A 229 2.25 5.58 12.09
N LYS A 230 3.14 5.65 13.12
CA LYS A 230 4.03 6.80 13.42
C LYS A 230 3.29 8.11 13.68
N LYS A 231 1.97 8.05 13.86
CA LYS A 231 1.07 9.17 14.20
C LYS A 231 0.08 8.72 15.27
N SER A 232 -0.47 9.65 16.03
CA SER A 232 -1.60 9.33 16.91
C SER A 232 -2.83 8.97 16.10
N PHE A 233 -3.75 8.20 16.67
CA PHE A 233 -5.03 7.87 16.01
C PHE A 233 -5.82 9.13 15.62
N SER A 234 -5.86 10.15 16.50
CA SER A 234 -6.53 11.42 16.21
C SER A 234 -5.92 12.16 15.01
N GLN A 235 -4.60 12.17 14.90
CA GLN A 235 -3.92 12.74 13.73
C GLN A 235 -4.25 11.95 12.46
N PHE A 236 -4.23 10.62 12.53
CA PHE A 236 -4.58 9.75 11.40
C PHE A 236 -6.03 9.96 10.93
N LEU A 237 -7.00 10.01 11.86
CA LEU A 237 -8.40 10.30 11.54
C LEU A 237 -8.56 11.68 10.90
N SER A 238 -7.86 12.69 11.45
CA SER A 238 -7.86 14.04 10.89
C SER A 238 -7.34 14.07 9.46
N ASP A 239 -6.22 13.38 9.19
CA ASP A 239 -5.63 13.26 7.85
C ASP A 239 -6.66 12.66 6.86
N LEU A 240 -7.28 11.53 7.20
CA LEU A 240 -8.30 10.89 6.35
C LEU A 240 -9.48 11.81 6.04
N ARG A 241 -9.95 12.55 7.04
CA ARG A 241 -11.07 13.50 6.88
C ARG A 241 -10.70 14.65 5.95
N ILE A 242 -9.49 15.19 6.07
CA ILE A 242 -9.02 16.28 5.20
C ILE A 242 -8.85 15.80 3.77
N ASP A 243 -8.35 14.58 3.56
CA ASP A 243 -8.23 14.03 2.21
C ASP A 243 -9.59 13.88 1.56
N ARG A 244 -10.56 13.32 2.30
CA ARG A 244 -11.94 13.21 1.81
C ARG A 244 -12.54 14.56 1.49
N ALA A 245 -12.23 15.58 2.30
CA ALA A 245 -12.66 16.95 2.03
C ALA A 245 -12.05 17.51 0.75
N GLN A 246 -10.76 17.27 0.50
CA GLN A 246 -10.11 17.67 -0.75
C GLN A 246 -10.77 17.04 -1.97
N GLU A 247 -11.06 15.74 -1.93
CA GLU A 247 -11.80 15.03 -2.99
C GLU A 247 -13.17 15.67 -3.25
N LEU A 248 -13.95 15.89 -2.19
CA LEU A 248 -15.28 16.48 -2.32
C LEU A 248 -15.27 17.93 -2.81
N LEU A 249 -14.25 18.72 -2.44
CA LEU A 249 -14.07 20.10 -2.93
C LEU A 249 -13.79 20.14 -4.43
N VAL A 250 -13.10 19.11 -4.96
CA VAL A 250 -12.79 18.99 -6.40
C VAL A 250 -13.96 18.41 -7.18
N GLN A 251 -14.57 17.34 -6.66
CA GLN A 251 -15.57 16.56 -7.40
C GLN A 251 -16.99 17.10 -7.31
N THR A 252 -17.27 18.02 -6.37
CA THR A 252 -18.65 18.49 -6.12
C THR A 252 -18.75 19.99 -5.98
N ASN A 253 -19.95 20.51 -6.27
CA ASN A 253 -20.29 21.91 -6.00
C ASN A 253 -20.92 22.13 -4.61
N LYS A 254 -20.81 21.16 -3.69
CA LYS A 254 -21.40 21.28 -2.36
C LYS A 254 -20.85 22.47 -1.58
N PRO A 255 -21.65 23.10 -0.72
CA PRO A 255 -21.20 24.11 0.21
C PRO A 255 -20.11 23.56 1.15
N ILE A 256 -19.16 24.40 1.54
CA ILE A 256 -18.08 24.03 2.46
C ILE A 256 -18.60 23.47 3.78
N LYS A 257 -19.73 24.00 4.25
CA LYS A 257 -20.42 23.51 5.45
C LYS A 257 -20.82 22.05 5.32
N ASP A 258 -21.41 21.66 4.21
CA ASP A 258 -21.88 20.30 3.96
C ASP A 258 -20.69 19.33 3.80
N ILE A 259 -19.64 19.79 3.13
CA ILE A 259 -18.39 19.01 3.01
C ILE A 259 -17.77 18.77 4.39
N ALA A 260 -17.72 19.78 5.26
CA ALA A 260 -17.23 19.61 6.63
C ALA A 260 -18.00 18.52 7.38
N TRP A 261 -19.32 18.50 7.28
CA TRP A 261 -20.17 17.48 7.93
C TRP A 261 -20.01 16.09 7.32
N LEU A 262 -19.97 15.98 6.00
CA LEU A 262 -19.71 14.73 5.30
C LEU A 262 -18.34 14.12 5.64
N CYS A 263 -17.40 14.96 6.11
CA CYS A 263 -16.10 14.54 6.59
C CYS A 263 -16.04 14.38 8.12
N GLY A 264 -17.17 14.39 8.83
CA GLY A 264 -17.24 14.10 10.25
C GLY A 264 -16.81 15.26 11.16
N TYR A 265 -16.84 16.52 10.69
CA TYR A 265 -16.59 17.69 11.52
C TYR A 265 -17.91 18.31 11.98
N ASN A 266 -18.06 18.49 13.30
CA ASN A 266 -19.23 19.14 13.89
C ASN A 266 -19.10 20.66 13.98
N SER A 267 -17.95 21.22 13.61
CA SER A 267 -17.66 22.65 13.63
C SER A 267 -16.92 23.08 12.37
N ILE A 268 -17.52 24.03 11.64
CA ILE A 268 -16.93 24.59 10.42
C ILE A 268 -15.62 25.32 10.75
N SER A 269 -15.58 26.07 11.84
CA SER A 269 -14.37 26.78 12.25
C SER A 269 -13.21 25.84 12.57
N HIS A 270 -13.51 24.72 13.25
CA HIS A 270 -12.53 23.67 13.51
C HIS A 270 -12.06 23.02 12.20
N PHE A 271 -12.99 22.65 11.31
CA PHE A 271 -12.68 22.14 9.98
C PHE A 271 -11.75 23.06 9.19
N CYS A 272 -12.13 24.34 9.04
CA CYS A 272 -11.34 25.31 8.27
C CYS A 272 -9.91 25.49 8.83
N ARG A 273 -9.76 25.50 10.16
CA ARG A 273 -8.45 25.60 10.81
C ARG A 273 -7.59 24.39 10.53
N ILE A 274 -8.15 23.16 10.68
CA ILE A 274 -7.42 21.91 10.43
C ILE A 274 -7.08 21.78 8.94
N PHE A 275 -8.04 22.07 8.06
CA PHE A 275 -7.83 22.03 6.61
C PHE A 275 -6.71 22.98 6.18
N LYS A 276 -6.71 24.22 6.66
CA LYS A 276 -5.64 25.18 6.37
C LYS A 276 -4.28 24.72 6.93
N GLY A 277 -4.26 24.14 8.12
CA GLY A 277 -3.03 23.57 8.71
C GLY A 277 -2.42 22.44 7.89
N HIS A 278 -3.27 21.63 7.21
CA HIS A 278 -2.82 20.51 6.37
C HIS A 278 -2.44 20.92 4.95
N THR A 279 -3.19 21.86 4.35
CA THR A 279 -3.09 22.17 2.92
C THR A 279 -2.39 23.53 2.64
N GLY A 280 -2.17 24.33 3.68
CA GLY A 280 -1.68 25.70 3.57
C GLY A 280 -2.74 26.71 3.08
N LYS A 281 -3.91 26.28 2.62
CA LYS A 281 -4.99 27.10 2.05
C LYS A 281 -6.30 26.87 2.80
N SER A 282 -7.16 27.89 2.87
CA SER A 282 -8.53 27.67 3.35
C SER A 282 -9.31 26.79 2.35
N PRO A 283 -10.38 26.06 2.79
CA PRO A 283 -11.19 25.26 1.89
C PRO A 283 -11.73 26.04 0.68
N LEU A 284 -12.11 27.31 0.88
CA LEU A 284 -12.58 28.18 -0.20
C LEU A 284 -11.46 28.55 -1.17
N GLN A 285 -10.28 28.92 -0.66
CA GLN A 285 -9.11 29.19 -1.49
C GLN A 285 -8.66 27.94 -2.26
N TYR A 286 -8.76 26.78 -1.64
CA TYR A 286 -8.43 25.50 -2.27
C TYR A 286 -9.39 25.21 -3.44
N LYS A 287 -10.70 25.34 -3.21
CA LYS A 287 -11.74 25.15 -4.23
C LYS A 287 -11.58 26.13 -5.40
N ASN A 288 -11.38 27.43 -5.12
CA ASN A 288 -11.23 28.48 -6.14
C ASN A 288 -9.93 28.36 -6.93
N GLY A 289 -8.85 27.87 -6.31
CA GLY A 289 -7.56 27.65 -6.98
C GLY A 289 -7.54 26.47 -7.95
N LEU A 290 -8.59 25.64 -7.96
CA LEU A 290 -8.81 24.53 -8.90
C LEU A 290 -9.65 24.95 -10.11
N SER A 291 -10.32 26.12 -10.04
CA SER A 291 -11.01 26.72 -11.17
C SER A 291 -9.97 27.35 -12.10
N ILE A 292 -9.36 26.56 -13.00
CA ILE A 292 -8.64 27.10 -14.16
C ILE A 292 -9.71 27.79 -15.02
N PRO A 293 -9.52 29.07 -15.42
CA PRO A 293 -10.43 29.68 -16.36
C PRO A 293 -10.40 28.84 -17.65
N LEU A 294 -11.55 28.30 -18.05
CA LEU A 294 -11.76 27.92 -19.44
C LEU A 294 -11.40 29.15 -20.27
N LEU A 295 -10.30 29.07 -20.98
CA LEU A 295 -9.92 30.05 -21.98
C LEU A 295 -11.12 30.23 -22.94
N ALA A 296 -11.80 31.36 -22.77
CA ALA A 296 -12.68 31.86 -23.81
C ALA A 296 -11.80 32.22 -24.98
N GLY A 297 -11.97 31.54 -26.08
CA GLY A 297 -11.37 31.78 -27.37
C GLY A 297 -12.22 31.12 -28.42
#